data_b44e78e7db9e5fb5c274b9364f837a6a
#
_entry.id   b44e78e7db9e5fb5c274b9364f837a6a
#
_cell.length_a   1.000
_cell.length_b   1.000
_cell.length_c   1.000
_cell.angle_alpha   90.00
_cell.angle_beta   90.00
_cell.angle_gamma   90.00
#
_symmetry.space_group_name_H-M   'P 1'
#
loop_
_entity.id
_entity.type
_entity.pdbx_description
1 polymer ?
#
loop_
_entity_poly.entity_id
_entity_poly.type
_entity_poly.pdbx_seq_one_letter_code
_entity_poly.pdbx_strand_id
1 'polypeptide(L)'
;MLPRTLVETALASGALPVRELQRSLGREPLVPGVPHGMVGQMVRFGIVGIASTVAFALLYLLLHPAMGAQAANLTALLLTAIANTAANRAFTFGIRGRTGVARHQLNGLLIFAFGLAITSGSLFVLHRFDPTVGKVVELSVLVVANLVATLVRFVALRRVFSA
;
A
#
# COMPACT_ATOMS: atom_id res chain seq x y z
N MET A 1 20.56 -19.18 -9.13
CA MET A 1 21.30 -18.02 -9.65
C MET A 1 22.34 -18.54 -10.61
N LEU A 2 22.15 -18.38 -11.93
CA LEU A 2 23.18 -18.77 -12.91
C LEU A 2 24.34 -17.79 -12.79
N PRO A 3 25.59 -18.27 -12.69
CA PRO A 3 26.76 -17.40 -12.63
C PRO A 3 26.85 -16.52 -13.87
N ARG A 4 27.22 -15.25 -13.69
CA ARG A 4 27.34 -14.23 -14.77
C ARG A 4 28.13 -14.74 -15.99
N THR A 5 29.14 -15.58 -15.76
CA THR A 5 29.95 -16.20 -16.79
C THR A 5 29.16 -17.10 -17.74
N LEU A 6 28.15 -17.83 -17.27
CA LEU A 6 27.31 -18.67 -18.14
C LEU A 6 26.36 -17.83 -19.00
N VAL A 7 25.90 -16.69 -18.50
CA VAL A 7 25.05 -15.75 -19.24
C VAL A 7 25.85 -15.09 -20.36
N GLU A 8 27.08 -14.67 -20.10
CA GLU A 8 27.98 -14.08 -21.10
C GLU A 8 28.40 -15.09 -22.17
N THR A 9 28.62 -16.34 -21.78
CA THR A 9 28.94 -17.42 -22.74
C THR A 9 27.75 -17.79 -23.63
N ALA A 10 26.54 -17.81 -23.08
CA ALA A 10 25.30 -18.05 -23.84
C ALA A 10 24.97 -16.92 -24.82
N LEU A 11 25.31 -15.69 -24.49
CA LEU A 11 25.19 -14.51 -25.38
C LEU A 11 26.22 -14.56 -26.50
N ALA A 12 27.46 -14.93 -26.21
CA ALA A 12 28.55 -15.01 -27.16
C ALA A 12 28.36 -16.17 -28.16
N SER A 13 27.69 -17.27 -27.78
CA SER A 13 27.42 -18.40 -28.62
C SER A 13 26.17 -18.26 -29.50
N GLY A 14 25.37 -17.19 -29.34
CA GLY A 14 24.12 -17.02 -30.09
C GLY A 14 23.03 -18.06 -29.79
N ALA A 15 23.23 -18.88 -28.75
CA ALA A 15 22.38 -20.04 -28.43
C ALA A 15 20.99 -19.68 -27.94
N LEU A 16 20.80 -18.43 -27.44
CA LEU A 16 19.50 -17.94 -26.99
C LEU A 16 19.23 -16.51 -27.46
N PRO A 17 18.04 -16.17 -27.94
CA PRO A 17 17.69 -14.83 -28.29
C PRO A 17 17.69 -13.95 -27.02
N VAL A 18 18.28 -12.76 -27.10
CA VAL A 18 18.41 -11.79 -25.98
C VAL A 18 17.08 -11.55 -25.27
N ARG A 19 15.96 -11.62 -26.00
CA ARG A 19 14.60 -11.48 -25.43
C ARG A 19 14.21 -12.62 -24.46
N GLU A 20 14.68 -13.84 -24.69
CA GLU A 20 14.40 -14.96 -23.78
C GLU A 20 15.26 -14.89 -22.53
N LEU A 21 16.50 -14.44 -22.64
CA LEU A 21 17.37 -14.18 -21.50
C LEU A 21 16.81 -13.06 -20.60
N GLN A 22 16.33 -11.98 -21.20
CA GLN A 22 15.66 -10.90 -20.47
C GLN A 22 14.36 -11.38 -19.81
N ARG A 23 13.62 -12.30 -20.43
CA ARG A 23 12.45 -12.93 -19.82
C ARG A 23 12.81 -13.83 -18.64
N SER A 24 13.90 -14.57 -18.71
CA SER A 24 14.34 -15.47 -17.62
C SER A 24 14.92 -14.69 -16.44
N LEU A 25 15.69 -13.62 -16.71
CA LEU A 25 16.27 -12.76 -15.68
C LEU A 25 15.23 -11.84 -15.01
N GLY A 26 14.14 -11.48 -15.71
CA GLY A 26 13.05 -10.68 -15.18
C GLY A 26 12.00 -11.48 -14.38
N ARG A 27 12.16 -12.80 -14.27
CA ARG A 27 11.17 -13.70 -13.66
C ARG A 27 11.44 -14.10 -12.21
N GLU A 28 12.50 -13.61 -11.59
CA GLU A 28 12.68 -13.91 -10.16
C GLU A 28 11.61 -13.20 -9.34
N PRO A 29 10.85 -13.93 -8.49
CA PRO A 29 9.84 -13.33 -7.65
C PRO A 29 10.51 -12.40 -6.65
N LEU A 30 10.06 -11.15 -6.56
CA LEU A 30 10.52 -10.17 -5.57
C LEU A 30 10.27 -10.66 -4.13
N VAL A 31 9.34 -11.61 -3.98
CA VAL A 31 9.04 -12.30 -2.72
C VAL A 31 8.95 -13.79 -3.02
N PRO A 32 9.68 -14.67 -2.30
CA PRO A 32 9.60 -16.11 -2.48
C PRO A 32 8.16 -16.63 -2.35
N GLY A 33 7.73 -17.49 -3.26
CA GLY A 33 6.41 -18.11 -3.26
C GLY A 33 5.27 -17.27 -3.83
N VAL A 34 5.51 -16.03 -4.29
CA VAL A 34 4.48 -15.18 -4.91
C VAL A 34 4.60 -15.21 -6.42
N PRO A 35 3.53 -15.58 -7.18
CA PRO A 35 3.54 -15.66 -8.63
C PRO A 35 3.90 -14.34 -9.32
N HIS A 36 4.49 -14.42 -10.51
CA HIS A 36 4.65 -13.27 -11.40
C HIS A 36 3.32 -12.92 -12.07
N GLY A 37 3.10 -11.63 -12.39
CA GLY A 37 1.92 -11.14 -13.06
C GLY A 37 0.90 -10.49 -12.13
N MET A 38 -0.34 -10.35 -12.61
CA MET A 38 -1.40 -9.59 -11.92
C MET A 38 -1.73 -10.16 -10.53
N VAL A 39 -1.83 -11.48 -10.41
CA VAL A 39 -2.10 -12.17 -9.14
C VAL A 39 -1.00 -11.88 -8.11
N GLY A 40 0.27 -11.97 -8.51
CA GLY A 40 1.38 -11.66 -7.61
C GLY A 40 1.42 -10.20 -7.17
N GLN A 41 1.03 -9.28 -8.05
CA GLN A 41 0.89 -7.86 -7.68
C GLN A 41 -0.24 -7.65 -6.67
N MET A 42 -1.38 -8.32 -6.85
CA MET A 42 -2.51 -8.26 -5.92
C MET A 42 -2.13 -8.82 -4.54
N VAL A 43 -1.42 -9.93 -4.49
CA VAL A 43 -0.96 -10.53 -3.22
C VAL A 43 0.02 -9.59 -2.51
N ARG A 44 1.01 -9.03 -3.22
CA ARG A 44 1.95 -8.06 -2.64
C ARG A 44 1.26 -6.80 -2.16
N PHE A 45 0.31 -6.27 -2.95
CA PHE A 45 -0.52 -5.14 -2.54
C PHE A 45 -1.32 -5.44 -1.27
N GLY A 46 -1.91 -6.62 -1.18
CA GLY A 46 -2.64 -7.08 0.00
C GLY A 46 -1.73 -7.18 1.24
N ILE A 47 -0.53 -7.75 1.11
CA ILE A 47 0.45 -7.84 2.20
C ILE A 47 0.85 -6.44 2.69
N VAL A 48 1.16 -5.52 1.76
CA VAL A 48 1.49 -4.12 2.11
C VAL A 48 0.30 -3.44 2.78
N GLY A 49 -0.94 -3.70 2.31
CA GLY A 49 -2.17 -3.17 2.90
C GLY A 49 -2.36 -3.64 4.35
N ILE A 50 -2.21 -4.94 4.61
CA ILE A 50 -2.32 -5.51 5.97
C ILE A 50 -1.23 -4.92 6.88
N ALA A 51 0.03 -4.89 6.43
CA ALA A 51 1.12 -4.31 7.19
C ALA A 51 0.87 -2.83 7.52
N SER A 52 0.33 -2.06 6.57
CA SER A 52 -0.04 -0.65 6.77
C SER A 52 -1.18 -0.48 7.77
N THR A 53 -2.17 -1.38 7.77
CA THR A 53 -3.26 -1.35 8.74
C THR A 53 -2.75 -1.63 10.16
N VAL A 54 -1.87 -2.61 10.32
CA VAL A 54 -1.24 -2.90 11.61
C VAL A 54 -0.39 -1.71 12.07
N ALA A 55 0.43 -1.14 11.18
CA ALA A 55 1.24 0.04 11.49
C ALA A 55 0.38 1.26 11.89
N PHE A 56 -0.75 1.48 11.19
CA PHE A 56 -1.72 2.52 11.55
C PHE A 56 -2.27 2.31 12.95
N ALA A 57 -2.72 1.09 13.28
CA ALA A 57 -3.27 0.77 14.58
C ALA A 57 -2.26 1.00 15.71
N LEU A 58 -1.02 0.55 15.53
CA LEU A 58 0.07 0.76 16.49
C LEU A 58 0.40 2.24 16.68
N LEU A 59 0.53 2.99 15.57
CA LEU A 59 0.79 4.43 15.62
C LEU A 59 -0.37 5.18 16.29
N TYR A 60 -1.62 4.85 15.97
CA TYR A 60 -2.77 5.46 16.61
C TYR A 60 -2.75 5.25 18.13
N LEU A 61 -2.58 4.00 18.59
CA LEU A 61 -2.51 3.69 20.01
C LEU A 61 -1.36 4.39 20.73
N LEU A 62 -0.20 4.50 20.07
CA LEU A 62 0.99 5.16 20.62
C LEU A 62 0.79 6.68 20.74
N LEU A 63 0.19 7.31 19.74
CA LEU A 63 0.04 8.76 19.65
C LEU A 63 -1.19 9.28 20.41
N HIS A 64 -2.21 8.44 20.54
CA HIS A 64 -3.48 8.84 21.17
C HIS A 64 -3.33 9.46 22.57
N PRO A 65 -2.50 8.92 23.52
CA PRO A 65 -2.34 9.50 24.85
C PRO A 65 -1.73 10.91 24.82
N ALA A 66 -0.88 11.20 23.83
CA ALA A 66 -0.14 12.45 23.75
C ALA A 66 -0.92 13.57 23.04
N MET A 67 -1.76 13.25 22.06
CA MET A 67 -2.37 14.26 21.18
C MET A 67 -3.89 14.09 20.97
N GLY A 68 -4.52 13.10 21.60
CA GLY A 68 -5.95 12.82 21.46
C GLY A 68 -6.33 12.14 20.15
N ALA A 69 -7.59 11.72 20.04
CA ALA A 69 -8.07 10.84 18.97
C ALA A 69 -7.89 11.43 17.56
N GLN A 70 -8.30 12.67 17.33
CA GLN A 70 -8.28 13.28 15.99
C GLN A 70 -6.86 13.52 15.48
N ALA A 71 -5.98 14.07 16.32
CA ALA A 71 -4.60 14.35 15.94
C ALA A 71 -3.80 13.04 15.77
N ALA A 72 -4.04 12.03 16.62
CA ALA A 72 -3.45 10.70 16.47
C ALA A 72 -3.91 10.02 15.18
N ASN A 73 -5.20 10.09 14.84
CA ASN A 73 -5.73 9.59 13.57
C ASN A 73 -5.05 10.25 12.36
N LEU A 74 -5.02 11.60 12.33
CA LEU A 74 -4.40 12.36 11.25
C LEU A 74 -2.93 11.96 11.07
N THR A 75 -2.16 11.96 12.15
CA THR A 75 -0.73 11.68 12.12
C THR A 75 -0.44 10.22 11.72
N ALA A 76 -1.14 9.25 12.33
CA ALA A 76 -0.99 7.84 12.01
C ALA A 76 -1.37 7.56 10.55
N LEU A 77 -2.48 8.13 10.07
CA LEU A 77 -2.93 7.97 8.70
C LEU A 77 -1.94 8.58 7.69
N LEU A 78 -1.42 9.78 7.97
CA LEU A 78 -0.44 10.45 7.12
C LEU A 78 0.86 9.64 7.00
N LEU A 79 1.41 9.22 8.12
CA LEU A 79 2.65 8.43 8.15
C LEU A 79 2.48 7.09 7.42
N THR A 80 1.37 6.39 7.68
CA THR A 80 1.11 5.11 7.02
C THR A 80 0.78 5.27 5.54
N ALA A 81 0.12 6.34 5.11
CA ALA A 81 -0.14 6.62 3.70
C ALA A 81 1.16 6.84 2.91
N ILE A 82 2.11 7.61 3.48
CA ILE A 82 3.44 7.82 2.88
C ILE A 82 4.20 6.50 2.78
N ALA A 83 4.27 5.74 3.88
CA ALA A 83 4.96 4.45 3.93
C ALA A 83 4.33 3.43 2.97
N ASN A 84 2.99 3.34 2.93
CA ASN A 84 2.24 2.45 2.05
C ASN A 84 2.47 2.77 0.57
N THR A 85 2.48 4.07 0.21
CA THR A 85 2.75 4.51 -1.16
C THR A 85 4.17 4.13 -1.59
N ALA A 86 5.16 4.37 -0.72
CA ALA A 86 6.55 4.02 -0.96
C ALA A 86 6.74 2.49 -1.07
N ALA A 87 6.13 1.72 -0.17
CA ALA A 87 6.19 0.27 -0.17
C ALA A 87 5.54 -0.33 -1.43
N ASN A 88 4.32 0.11 -1.78
CA ASN A 88 3.65 -0.36 -2.99
C ASN A 88 4.44 -0.02 -4.25
N ARG A 89 5.01 1.18 -4.33
CA ARG A 89 5.87 1.57 -5.45
C ARG A 89 7.06 0.63 -5.61
N ALA A 90 7.77 0.34 -4.51
CA ALA A 90 8.98 -0.50 -4.53
C ALA A 90 8.66 -1.99 -4.69
N PHE A 91 7.72 -2.54 -3.87
CA PHE A 91 7.47 -3.98 -3.78
C PHE A 91 6.40 -4.48 -4.74
N THR A 92 5.34 -3.68 -4.96
CA THR A 92 4.23 -4.11 -5.82
C THR A 92 4.51 -3.82 -7.28
N PHE A 93 5.05 -2.64 -7.59
CA PHE A 93 5.27 -2.18 -8.96
C PHE A 93 6.72 -2.20 -9.40
N GLY A 94 7.69 -2.49 -8.53
CA GLY A 94 9.11 -2.55 -8.87
C GLY A 94 9.72 -1.22 -9.35
N ILE A 95 9.04 -0.09 -9.11
CA ILE A 95 9.45 1.23 -9.59
C ILE A 95 10.46 1.84 -8.61
N ARG A 96 11.74 1.83 -8.97
CA ARG A 96 12.85 2.36 -8.14
C ARG A 96 13.37 3.73 -8.57
N GLY A 97 12.79 4.37 -9.62
CA GLY A 97 13.24 5.65 -10.15
C GLY A 97 12.45 6.86 -9.64
N ARG A 98 12.95 8.08 -9.92
CA ARG A 98 12.30 9.35 -9.55
C ARG A 98 11.22 9.82 -10.55
N THR A 99 11.07 9.14 -11.68
CA THR A 99 10.14 9.52 -12.75
C THR A 99 8.68 9.33 -12.30
N GLY A 100 7.84 10.33 -12.50
CA GLY A 100 6.40 10.29 -12.19
C GLY A 100 6.03 10.39 -10.71
N VAL A 101 6.99 10.68 -9.79
CA VAL A 101 6.75 10.78 -8.34
C VAL A 101 5.63 11.76 -8.03
N ALA A 102 5.63 12.95 -8.64
CA ALA A 102 4.64 13.99 -8.36
C ALA A 102 3.20 13.55 -8.67
N ARG A 103 2.97 12.86 -9.80
CA ARG A 103 1.66 12.37 -10.19
C ARG A 103 1.17 11.24 -9.26
N HIS A 104 2.08 10.35 -8.87
CA HIS A 104 1.77 9.28 -7.90
C HIS A 104 1.52 9.83 -6.50
N GLN A 105 2.24 10.89 -6.11
CA GLN A 105 2.03 11.61 -4.84
C GLN A 105 0.67 12.31 -4.82
N LEU A 106 0.25 12.97 -5.90
CA LEU A 106 -1.05 13.62 -5.97
C LEU A 106 -2.19 12.61 -5.82
N ASN A 107 -2.11 11.47 -6.51
CA ASN A 107 -3.09 10.40 -6.34
C ASN A 107 -3.07 9.84 -4.91
N GLY A 108 -1.89 9.67 -4.33
CA GLY A 108 -1.75 9.28 -2.92
C GLY A 108 -2.39 10.27 -1.95
N LEU A 109 -2.24 11.58 -2.21
CA LEU A 109 -2.83 12.65 -1.40
C LEU A 109 -4.36 12.67 -1.48
N LEU A 110 -4.93 12.46 -2.67
CA LEU A 110 -6.39 12.35 -2.84
C LEU A 110 -6.96 11.17 -2.05
N ILE A 111 -6.26 10.04 -2.09
CA ILE A 111 -6.62 8.84 -1.34
C ILE A 111 -6.52 9.10 0.17
N PHE A 112 -5.45 9.77 0.59
CA PHE A 112 -5.24 10.19 1.96
C PHE A 112 -6.39 11.09 2.43
N ALA A 113 -6.72 12.14 1.69
CA ALA A 113 -7.79 13.07 2.01
C ALA A 113 -9.15 12.36 2.14
N PHE A 114 -9.45 11.43 1.24
CA PHE A 114 -10.66 10.62 1.30
C PHE A 114 -10.69 9.70 2.54
N GLY A 115 -9.59 9.00 2.81
CA GLY A 115 -9.45 8.17 4.02
C GLY A 115 -9.59 8.98 5.29
N LEU A 116 -8.94 10.15 5.35
CA LEU A 116 -9.02 11.06 6.48
C LEU A 116 -10.47 11.56 6.71
N ALA A 117 -11.18 11.94 5.66
CA ALA A 117 -12.57 12.39 5.76
C ALA A 117 -13.47 11.30 6.37
N ILE A 118 -13.31 10.05 5.94
CA ILE A 118 -14.10 8.92 6.46
C ILE A 118 -13.70 8.62 7.92
N THR A 119 -12.42 8.48 8.22
CA THR A 119 -11.97 8.11 9.58
C THR A 119 -12.24 9.21 10.60
N SER A 120 -11.93 10.48 10.28
CA SER A 120 -12.21 11.60 11.17
C SER A 120 -13.70 11.87 11.33
N GLY A 121 -14.49 11.69 10.26
CA GLY A 121 -15.94 11.75 10.32
C GLY A 121 -16.53 10.66 11.22
N SER A 122 -16.02 9.43 11.11
CA SER A 122 -16.43 8.32 11.98
C SER A 122 -16.12 8.58 13.44
N LEU A 123 -14.94 9.11 13.75
CA LEU A 123 -14.59 9.53 15.14
C LEU A 123 -15.47 10.66 15.64
N PHE A 124 -15.74 11.66 14.80
CA PHE A 124 -16.61 12.77 15.19
C PHE A 124 -18.02 12.26 15.56
N VAL A 125 -18.59 11.40 14.72
CA VAL A 125 -19.90 10.78 14.98
C VAL A 125 -19.85 9.95 16.26
N LEU A 126 -18.83 9.10 16.43
CA LEU A 126 -18.67 8.26 17.61
C LEU A 126 -18.65 9.10 18.90
N HIS A 127 -17.82 10.14 18.97
CA HIS A 127 -17.72 11.00 20.14
C HIS A 127 -18.97 11.89 20.35
N ARG A 128 -19.77 12.10 19.32
CA ARG A 128 -21.05 12.80 19.45
C ARG A 128 -22.09 11.98 20.19
N PHE A 129 -22.06 10.65 20.03
CA PHE A 129 -22.97 9.72 20.72
C PHE A 129 -22.44 9.25 22.07
N ASP A 130 -21.13 9.04 22.19
CA ASP A 130 -20.47 8.64 23.44
C ASP A 130 -19.10 9.33 23.58
N PRO A 131 -19.05 10.47 24.29
CA PRO A 131 -17.80 11.20 24.55
C PRO A 131 -16.80 10.43 25.41
N THR A 132 -17.23 9.37 26.09
CA THR A 132 -16.41 8.58 27.03
C THR A 132 -15.94 7.26 26.46
N VAL A 133 -16.14 7.07 25.18
CA VAL A 133 -15.80 5.83 24.48
C VAL A 133 -14.32 5.43 24.68
N GLY A 134 -14.09 4.15 24.93
CA GLY A 134 -12.75 3.61 25.16
C GLY A 134 -11.92 3.50 23.87
N LYS A 135 -10.60 3.63 23.98
CA LYS A 135 -9.61 3.58 22.88
C LYS A 135 -9.77 2.36 21.97
N VAL A 136 -10.16 1.21 22.51
CA VAL A 136 -10.35 -0.03 21.73
C VAL A 136 -11.52 0.13 20.76
N VAL A 137 -12.62 0.77 21.19
CA VAL A 137 -13.78 1.01 20.32
C VAL A 137 -13.43 2.06 19.27
N GLU A 138 -12.75 3.15 19.64
CA GLU A 138 -12.23 4.13 18.68
C GLU A 138 -11.37 3.47 17.59
N LEU A 139 -10.40 2.65 18.00
CA LEU A 139 -9.54 1.93 17.06
C LEU A 139 -10.33 1.00 16.17
N SER A 140 -11.29 0.26 16.71
CA SER A 140 -12.14 -0.64 15.94
C SER A 140 -12.94 0.12 14.88
N VAL A 141 -13.53 1.25 15.23
CA VAL A 141 -14.24 2.13 14.29
C VAL A 141 -13.30 2.66 13.21
N LEU A 142 -12.08 3.09 13.57
CA LEU A 142 -11.09 3.56 12.61
C LEU A 142 -10.65 2.47 11.63
N VAL A 143 -10.42 1.26 12.11
CA VAL A 143 -10.04 0.12 11.24
C VAL A 143 -11.18 -0.22 10.29
N VAL A 144 -12.42 -0.30 10.76
CA VAL A 144 -13.59 -0.55 9.91
C VAL A 144 -13.77 0.59 8.90
N ALA A 145 -13.66 1.85 9.31
CA ALA A 145 -13.76 3.01 8.43
C ALA A 145 -12.69 2.99 7.33
N ASN A 146 -11.46 2.60 7.65
CA ASN A 146 -10.37 2.43 6.67
C ASN A 146 -10.65 1.30 5.67
N LEU A 147 -11.20 0.18 6.13
CA LEU A 147 -11.60 -0.93 5.24
C LEU A 147 -12.71 -0.49 4.28
N VAL A 148 -13.73 0.21 4.79
CA VAL A 148 -14.82 0.78 3.96
C VAL A 148 -14.27 1.76 2.93
N ALA A 149 -13.40 2.68 3.32
CA ALA A 149 -12.74 3.63 2.42
C ALA A 149 -11.98 2.90 1.29
N THR A 150 -11.27 1.82 1.64
CA THR A 150 -10.52 1.00 0.68
C THR A 150 -11.44 0.28 -0.31
N LEU A 151 -12.55 -0.27 0.16
CA LEU A 151 -13.55 -0.93 -0.70
C LEU A 151 -14.23 0.05 -1.65
N VAL A 152 -14.66 1.22 -1.16
CA VAL A 152 -15.27 2.28 -1.97
C VAL A 152 -14.30 2.72 -3.07
N ARG A 153 -13.04 2.92 -2.74
CA ARG A 153 -12.00 3.25 -3.69
C ARG A 153 -11.82 2.16 -4.74
N PHE A 154 -11.76 0.89 -4.34
CA PHE A 154 -11.62 -0.23 -5.27
C PHE A 154 -12.79 -0.26 -6.25
N VAL A 155 -14.03 -0.11 -5.77
CA VAL A 155 -15.24 -0.07 -6.61
C VAL A 155 -15.23 1.13 -7.54
N ALA A 156 -14.85 2.31 -7.04
CA ALA A 156 -14.76 3.53 -7.85
C ALA A 156 -13.74 3.39 -8.99
N LEU A 157 -12.54 2.89 -8.69
CA LEU A 157 -11.50 2.65 -9.70
C LEU A 157 -11.96 1.62 -10.73
N ARG A 158 -12.59 0.53 -10.28
CA ARG A 158 -13.10 -0.50 -11.19
C ARG A 158 -14.13 0.07 -12.17
N ARG A 159 -15.05 0.93 -11.71
CA ARG A 159 -16.04 1.57 -12.59
C ARG A 159 -15.41 2.51 -13.62
N VAL A 160 -14.40 3.28 -13.21
CA VAL A 160 -13.66 4.22 -14.09
C VAL A 160 -12.86 3.47 -15.15
N PHE A 161 -12.29 2.31 -14.84
CA PHE A 161 -11.50 1.52 -15.80
C PHE A 161 -12.29 0.48 -16.58
N SER A 162 -13.59 0.29 -16.27
CA SER A 162 -14.47 -0.64 -17.00
C SER A 162 -15.40 0.07 -18.00
N ALA A 163 -15.34 1.40 -18.06
CA ALA A 163 -16.02 2.26 -19.05
C ALA A 163 -15.04 2.68 -20.13
#